data_4df69fce42f721a41fc112d303bc85fa
#
_entry.id   4df69fce42f721a41fc112d303bc85fa
#
_cell.length_a   1.000
_cell.length_b   1.000
_cell.length_c   1.000
_cell.angle_alpha   90.00
_cell.angle_beta   90.00
_cell.angle_gamma   90.00
#
_symmetry.space_group_name_H-M   'P 1'
#
loop_
_entity.id
_entity.type
_entity.pdbx_description
1 polymer ?
#
loop_
_entity_poly.entity_id
_entity_poly.type
_entity_poly.pdbx_seq_one_letter_code
_entity_poly.pdbx_strand_id
1 'polypeptide(L)'
;EDKVSQKIYVNQSGVYNVVVKFISPQSNLAQAAANLYLNDELFFTLQTSGTEGRPNTQKICRVELKQGYYEIKTEVVKPKLEMEWVEIRK
;
A
#
# COMPACT_ATOMS: atom_id res chain seq x y z
N GLU A 1 -9.72 5.18 -12.75
CA GLU A 1 -8.70 5.07 -11.70
C GLU A 1 -9.30 4.47 -10.46
N ASP A 2 -8.69 3.42 -10.00
CA ASP A 2 -9.21 2.71 -8.84
C ASP A 2 -8.57 3.26 -7.57
N LYS A 3 -9.42 3.74 -6.67
CA LYS A 3 -8.99 4.16 -5.34
C LYS A 3 -9.66 3.26 -4.33
N VAL A 4 -8.85 2.72 -3.44
CA VAL A 4 -9.34 1.88 -2.35
C VAL A 4 -9.01 2.58 -1.04
N SER A 5 -9.99 2.63 -0.16
CA SER A 5 -9.85 3.28 1.13
C SER A 5 -10.15 2.28 2.23
N GLN A 6 -9.34 2.28 3.28
CA GLN A 6 -9.62 1.46 4.47
C GLN A 6 -9.31 2.27 5.72
N LYS A 7 -10.11 2.03 6.76
CA LYS A 7 -9.92 2.69 8.04
C LYS A 7 -9.28 1.72 9.02
N ILE A 8 -8.33 2.23 9.79
CA ILE A 8 -7.65 1.45 10.81
C ILE A 8 -7.67 2.19 12.12
N TYR A 9 -7.52 1.45 13.22
CA TYR A 9 -7.37 2.03 14.54
C TYR A 9 -6.03 1.62 15.12
N VAL A 10 -5.24 2.61 15.54
CA VAL A 10 -3.95 2.38 16.20
C VAL A 10 -4.18 2.56 17.67
N ASN A 11 -4.06 1.48 18.45
CA ASN A 11 -4.36 1.55 19.87
C ASN A 11 -3.15 1.86 20.74
N GLN A 12 -1.97 1.96 20.17
CA GLN A 12 -0.76 2.33 20.91
C GLN A 12 0.19 3.11 20.00
N SER A 13 0.61 4.29 20.43
CA SER A 13 1.57 5.09 19.67
C SER A 13 2.89 4.34 19.51
N GLY A 14 3.53 4.51 18.38
CA GLY A 14 4.81 3.87 18.11
C GLY A 14 5.16 3.86 16.63
N VAL A 15 6.23 3.14 16.32
CA VAL A 15 6.69 2.97 14.95
C VAL A 15 6.15 1.66 14.39
N TYR A 16 5.54 1.73 13.22
CA TYR A 16 4.88 0.60 12.59
C TYR A 16 5.46 0.34 11.21
N ASN A 17 5.49 -0.93 10.83
CA ASN A 17 5.84 -1.34 9.48
C ASN A 17 4.60 -1.32 8.60
N VAL A 18 4.75 -0.83 7.38
CA VAL A 18 3.68 -0.87 6.39
C VAL A 18 3.96 -2.02 5.45
N VAL A 19 3.01 -2.94 5.34
CA VAL A 19 3.12 -4.15 4.52
C VAL A 19 1.99 -4.14 3.52
N VAL A 20 2.32 -4.42 2.26
CA VAL A 20 1.32 -4.47 1.19
C VAL A 20 1.34 -5.83 0.54
N LYS A 21 0.18 -6.25 0.06
CA LYS A 21 0.06 -7.42 -0.80
C LYS A 21 -0.60 -6.97 -2.09
N PHE A 22 0.01 -7.31 -3.21
CA PHE A 22 -0.47 -6.87 -4.51
C PHE A 22 -0.24 -7.95 -5.56
N ILE A 23 -0.98 -7.82 -6.65
CA ILE A 23 -0.87 -8.68 -7.82
C ILE A 23 -0.82 -7.78 -9.06
N SER A 24 0.10 -8.07 -9.96
CA SER A 24 0.10 -7.44 -11.28
C SER A 24 0.17 -8.56 -12.33
N PRO A 25 -0.83 -8.67 -13.20
CA PRO A 25 -0.84 -9.73 -14.22
C PRO A 25 0.18 -9.50 -15.33
N GLN A 26 0.89 -8.39 -15.30
CA GLN A 26 1.88 -8.07 -16.33
C GLN A 26 3.15 -8.88 -16.14
N SER A 27 3.98 -8.92 -17.19
CA SER A 27 5.30 -9.56 -17.10
C SER A 27 6.19 -8.82 -16.12
N ASN A 28 7.25 -9.48 -15.68
CA ASN A 28 8.20 -8.86 -14.75
C ASN A 28 9.00 -7.71 -15.39
N LEU A 29 8.85 -7.49 -16.68
CA LEU A 29 9.50 -6.37 -17.37
C LEU A 29 8.61 -5.13 -17.40
N ALA A 30 7.30 -5.27 -17.14
CA ALA A 30 6.38 -4.15 -17.11
C ALA A 30 6.41 -3.48 -15.74
N GLN A 31 6.11 -2.19 -15.72
CA GLN A 31 6.08 -1.43 -14.47
C GLN A 31 4.65 -1.12 -14.06
N ALA A 32 4.44 -1.12 -12.74
CA ALA A 32 3.18 -0.72 -12.13
C ALA A 32 3.49 0.22 -10.97
N ALA A 33 2.54 1.08 -10.65
CA ALA A 33 2.75 2.06 -9.58
C ALA A 33 1.44 2.39 -8.88
N ALA A 34 1.55 2.68 -7.59
CA ALA A 34 0.42 3.11 -6.78
C ALA A 34 0.89 4.14 -5.76
N ASN A 35 0.04 5.12 -5.49
CA ASN A 35 0.27 6.09 -4.42
C ASN A 35 -0.49 5.66 -3.19
N LEU A 36 0.17 5.79 -2.04
CA LEU A 36 -0.42 5.46 -0.75
C LEU A 36 -0.53 6.73 0.08
N TYR A 37 -1.73 6.98 0.60
CA TYR A 37 -2.03 8.16 1.39
C TYR A 37 -2.45 7.75 2.80
N LEU A 38 -2.02 8.54 3.77
CA LEU A 38 -2.43 8.40 5.15
C LEU A 38 -3.15 9.69 5.54
N ASN A 39 -4.44 9.60 5.83
CA ASN A 39 -5.28 10.78 6.13
C ASN A 39 -5.14 11.86 5.06
N ASP A 40 -5.25 11.43 3.79
CA ASP A 40 -5.16 12.30 2.60
C ASP A 40 -3.77 12.90 2.33
N GLU A 41 -2.76 12.44 3.05
CA GLU A 41 -1.39 12.91 2.83
C GLU A 41 -0.57 11.77 2.21
N LEU A 42 0.06 12.05 1.08
CA LEU A 42 0.89 11.07 0.38
C LEU A 42 2.08 10.70 1.27
N PHE A 43 2.23 9.42 1.58
CA PHE A 43 3.36 8.98 2.38
C PHE A 43 4.28 7.98 1.66
N PHE A 44 3.82 7.40 0.58
CA PHE A 44 4.66 6.45 -0.15
C PHE A 44 4.13 6.25 -1.57
N THR A 45 5.06 6.16 -2.53
CA THR A 45 4.73 5.77 -3.89
C THR A 45 5.38 4.41 -4.14
N LEU A 46 4.53 3.39 -4.33
CA LEU A 46 5.00 2.05 -4.64
C LEU A 46 5.26 1.95 -6.12
N GLN A 47 6.48 1.56 -6.48
CA GLN A 47 6.82 1.24 -7.86
C GLN A 47 7.29 -0.21 -7.89
N THR A 48 6.73 -1.00 -8.79
CA THR A 48 7.03 -2.41 -8.84
C THR A 48 6.98 -2.91 -10.28
N SER A 49 7.60 -4.05 -10.50
CA SER A 49 7.46 -4.79 -11.76
C SER A 49 6.18 -5.64 -11.70
N GLY A 50 5.72 -6.08 -12.86
CA GLY A 50 4.64 -7.05 -12.91
C GLY A 50 5.00 -8.32 -12.16
N THR A 51 3.99 -8.99 -11.62
CA THR A 51 4.18 -10.21 -10.84
C THR A 51 3.76 -11.46 -11.57
N GLU A 52 3.42 -11.32 -12.85
CA GLU A 52 2.94 -12.43 -13.70
C GLU A 52 1.72 -13.13 -13.10
N GLY A 53 0.86 -12.34 -12.45
CA GLY A 53 -0.35 -12.85 -11.82
C GLY A 53 -0.16 -13.48 -10.47
N ARG A 54 1.03 -13.43 -9.91
CA ARG A 54 1.33 -14.03 -8.60
C ARG A 54 1.21 -12.97 -7.51
N PRO A 55 0.68 -13.32 -6.34
CA PRO A 55 0.65 -12.38 -5.22
C PRO A 55 2.06 -12.11 -4.70
N ASN A 56 2.30 -10.86 -4.33
CA ASN A 56 3.56 -10.44 -3.74
C ASN A 56 3.27 -9.67 -2.47
N THR A 57 3.90 -10.04 -1.37
CA THR A 57 3.77 -9.37 -0.08
C THR A 57 5.09 -8.71 0.25
N GLN A 58 5.05 -7.43 0.59
CA GLN A 58 6.27 -6.66 0.75
C GLN A 58 6.12 -5.61 1.84
N LYS A 59 7.13 -5.51 2.70
CA LYS A 59 7.24 -4.39 3.62
C LYS A 59 7.82 -3.22 2.83
N ILE A 60 7.11 -2.09 2.81
CA ILE A 60 7.50 -0.96 1.97
C ILE A 60 8.16 0.17 2.75
N CYS A 61 7.73 0.42 3.98
CA CYS A 61 8.28 1.52 4.77
C CYS A 61 7.88 1.38 6.22
N ARG A 62 8.37 2.31 7.04
CA ARG A 62 7.95 2.45 8.43
C ARG A 62 7.33 3.83 8.60
N VAL A 63 6.34 3.91 9.49
CA VAL A 63 5.69 5.17 9.82
C VAL A 63 5.55 5.27 11.33
N GLU A 64 5.64 6.49 11.85
CA GLU A 64 5.37 6.77 13.24
C GLU A 64 3.92 7.20 13.36
N LEU A 65 3.15 6.48 14.17
CA LEU A 65 1.72 6.74 14.33
C LEU A 65 1.41 6.95 15.80
N LYS A 66 0.51 7.88 16.06
CA LYS A 66 -0.05 8.08 17.38
C LYS A 66 -1.34 7.28 17.50
N GLN A 67 -1.75 7.01 18.74
CA GLN A 67 -3.02 6.36 19.00
C GLN A 67 -4.14 7.13 18.32
N GLY A 68 -5.03 6.43 17.62
CA GLY A 68 -6.17 7.05 16.97
C GLY A 68 -6.58 6.34 15.69
N TYR A 69 -7.51 6.96 14.99
CA TYR A 69 -8.03 6.44 13.72
C TYR A 69 -7.28 7.03 12.56
N TYR A 70 -7.07 6.21 11.54
CA TYR A 70 -6.41 6.62 10.31
C TYR A 70 -7.15 6.05 9.12
N GLU A 71 -7.08 6.76 8.01
CA GLU A 71 -7.58 6.27 6.73
C GLU A 71 -6.41 6.07 5.79
N ILE A 72 -6.30 4.87 5.25
CA ILE A 72 -5.28 4.55 4.26
C ILE A 72 -5.97 4.47 2.91
N LYS A 73 -5.50 5.28 1.96
CA LYS A 73 -6.00 5.26 0.59
C LYS A 73 -4.92 4.76 -0.34
N THR A 74 -5.32 3.95 -1.30
CA THR A 74 -4.45 3.46 -2.35
C THR A 74 -5.00 3.92 -3.69
N GLU A 75 -4.15 4.57 -4.49
CA GLU A 75 -4.51 5.02 -5.83
C GLU A 75 -3.57 4.37 -6.82
N VAL A 76 -4.12 3.54 -7.72
CA VAL A 76 -3.32 2.91 -8.76
C VAL A 76 -3.06 3.94 -9.85
N VAL A 77 -1.78 4.26 -10.07
CA VAL A 77 -1.35 5.30 -11.01
C VAL A 77 -1.06 4.71 -12.37
N LYS A 78 -0.38 3.55 -12.40
CA LYS A 78 -0.13 2.82 -13.64
C LYS A 78 -0.97 1.57 -13.65
N PRO A 79 -1.62 1.25 -14.79
CA PRO A 79 -2.63 0.20 -14.83
C PRO A 79 -2.08 -1.18 -14.56
N LYS A 80 -3.02 -2.09 -14.29
CA LYS A 80 -2.84 -3.51 -14.05
C LYS A 80 -2.05 -3.81 -12.79
N LEU A 81 -2.39 -3.08 -11.73
CA LEU A 81 -1.93 -3.39 -10.38
C LEU A 81 -3.16 -3.53 -9.50
N GLU A 82 -3.28 -4.68 -8.84
CA GLU A 82 -4.34 -4.91 -7.86
C GLU A 82 -3.74 -4.93 -6.48
N MET A 83 -4.17 -4.00 -5.63
CA MET A 83 -3.78 -3.99 -4.23
C MET A 83 -4.75 -4.87 -3.46
N GLU A 84 -4.23 -5.98 -2.93
CA GLU A 84 -5.07 -6.88 -2.14
C GLU A 84 -5.35 -6.28 -0.77
N TRP A 85 -4.30 -5.80 -0.09
CA TRP A 85 -4.46 -5.13 1.19
C TRP A 85 -3.21 -4.34 1.55
N VAL A 86 -3.42 -3.40 2.45
CA VAL A 86 -2.34 -2.65 3.11
C VAL A 86 -2.51 -2.88 4.60
N GLU A 87 -1.44 -3.26 5.30
CA GLU A 87 -1.48 -3.59 6.71
C GLU A 87 -0.41 -2.85 7.47
N ILE A 88 -0.75 -2.39 8.67
CA ILE A 88 0.16 -1.72 9.58
C ILE A 88 0.51 -2.73 10.68
N ARG A 89 1.80 -3.03 10.82
CA ARG A 89 2.31 -4.00 11.80
C ARG A 89 3.40 -3.40 12.66
N LYS A 90 3.43 -3.81 13.90
CA LYS A 90 4.53 -3.45 14.79
C LYS A 90 5.81 -4.19 14.48
#